data_2db87da10d8320661cb850983c7484f7
#
_entry.id   2db87da10d8320661cb850983c7484f7
#
_cell.length_a   1.000
_cell.length_b   1.000
_cell.length_c   1.000
_cell.angle_alpha   90.00
_cell.angle_beta   90.00
_cell.angle_gamma   90.00
#
_symmetry.space_group_name_H-M   'P 1'
#
loop_
_entity.id
_entity.type
_entity.pdbx_description
1 polymer ?
#
loop_
_entity_poly.entity_id
_entity_poly.type
_entity_poly.pdbx_seq_one_letter_code
_entity_poly.pdbx_strand_id
1 'polypeptide(L)'
;AEIKPLLEGLPLVAHNSPFDEGCLRAVHELYGMTYPNYKFYCTCRTSRKVFGKDLPNHQLHTVAERCGYNLENHHHALADAEACAQIALLIIPEPKKAKPAKKANKDTHVGDLFDSLIPQTVTVKKTK
;
A
#
# COMPACT_ATOMS: atom_id res chain seq x y z
N ALA A 1 -16.04 -8.36 -6.89
CA ALA A 1 -16.97 -7.22 -6.89
C ALA A 1 -16.99 -6.45 -5.56
N GLU A 2 -16.88 -7.11 -4.42
CA GLU A 2 -16.95 -6.45 -3.10
C GLU A 2 -15.77 -5.54 -2.78
N ILE A 3 -14.58 -5.83 -3.28
CA ILE A 3 -13.39 -5.02 -3.02
C ILE A 3 -13.20 -3.86 -4.01
N LYS A 4 -13.82 -3.93 -5.19
CA LYS A 4 -13.67 -2.90 -6.22
C LYS A 4 -13.96 -1.49 -5.70
N PRO A 5 -15.08 -1.24 -4.97
CA PRO A 5 -15.35 0.08 -4.42
C PRO A 5 -14.30 0.56 -3.42
N LEU A 6 -13.63 -0.36 -2.73
CA LEU A 6 -12.57 -0.05 -1.77
C LEU A 6 -11.27 0.40 -2.45
N LEU A 7 -11.05 -0.03 -3.69
CA LEU A 7 -9.84 0.28 -4.45
C LEU A 7 -9.98 1.56 -5.29
N GLU A 8 -11.20 1.95 -5.63
CA GLU A 8 -11.44 3.09 -6.50
C GLU A 8 -10.96 4.41 -5.88
N GLY A 9 -10.24 5.20 -6.67
CA GLY A 9 -9.76 6.52 -6.26
C GLY A 9 -8.59 6.52 -5.28
N LEU A 10 -8.08 5.35 -4.90
CA LEU A 10 -6.96 5.23 -3.98
C LEU A 10 -5.71 4.72 -4.69
N PRO A 11 -4.52 5.21 -4.33
CA PRO A 11 -3.28 4.58 -4.74
C PRO A 11 -3.15 3.22 -4.04
N LEU A 12 -2.64 2.25 -4.76
CA LEU A 12 -2.35 0.92 -4.23
C LEU A 12 -0.86 0.81 -3.93
N VAL A 13 -0.54 0.16 -2.84
CA VAL A 13 0.84 -0.04 -2.40
C VAL A 13 1.10 -1.53 -2.24
N ALA A 14 2.19 -1.99 -2.82
CA ALA A 14 2.63 -3.37 -2.66
C ALA A 14 4.16 -3.45 -2.58
N HIS A 15 4.65 -4.48 -1.91
CA HIS A 15 6.06 -4.81 -1.93
C HIS A 15 6.34 -5.70 -3.14
N ASN A 16 7.11 -5.21 -4.10
CA ASN A 16 7.25 -5.78 -5.44
C ASN A 16 5.94 -5.69 -6.25
N SER A 17 5.42 -4.49 -6.39
CA SER A 17 4.12 -4.19 -7.00
C SER A 17 3.88 -4.78 -8.40
N PRO A 18 4.87 -4.98 -9.28
CA PRO A 18 4.61 -5.61 -10.59
C PRO A 18 3.98 -6.99 -10.48
N PHE A 19 4.30 -7.75 -9.44
CA PHE A 19 3.69 -9.06 -9.20
C PHE A 19 2.21 -8.94 -8.84
N ASP A 20 1.88 -8.10 -7.88
CA ASP A 20 0.49 -7.88 -7.42
C ASP A 20 -0.36 -7.26 -8.52
N GLU A 21 0.18 -6.31 -9.25
CA GLU A 21 -0.49 -5.70 -10.40
C GLU A 21 -0.77 -6.73 -11.50
N GLY A 22 0.18 -7.60 -11.79
CA GLY A 22 0.01 -8.68 -12.75
C GLY A 22 -1.10 -9.64 -12.36
N CYS A 23 -1.17 -10.01 -11.08
CA CYS A 23 -2.24 -10.85 -10.54
C CYS A 23 -3.60 -10.17 -10.66
N LEU A 24 -3.68 -8.89 -10.34
CA LEU A 24 -4.92 -8.12 -10.38
C LEU A 24 -5.43 -7.95 -11.83
N ARG A 25 -4.53 -7.70 -12.78
CA ARG A 25 -4.86 -7.67 -14.21
C ARG A 25 -5.37 -9.01 -14.70
N ALA A 26 -4.70 -10.10 -14.34
CA ALA A 26 -5.10 -11.44 -14.74
C ALA A 26 -6.49 -11.82 -14.21
N VAL A 27 -6.82 -11.46 -12.99
CA VAL A 27 -8.15 -11.68 -12.41
C VAL A 27 -9.22 -10.89 -13.16
N HIS A 28 -8.96 -9.63 -13.48
CA HIS A 28 -9.90 -8.82 -14.25
C HIS A 28 -10.14 -9.43 -15.64
N GLU A 29 -9.09 -9.86 -16.30
CA GLU A 29 -9.18 -10.51 -17.62
C GLU A 29 -9.98 -11.81 -17.54
N LEU A 30 -9.69 -12.65 -16.54
CA LEU A 30 -10.37 -13.93 -16.36
C LEU A 30 -11.89 -13.79 -16.18
N TYR A 31 -12.32 -12.74 -15.48
CA TYR A 31 -13.73 -12.47 -15.23
C TYR A 31 -14.37 -11.48 -16.22
N GLY A 32 -13.68 -11.15 -17.30
CA GLY A 32 -14.19 -10.24 -18.32
C GLY A 32 -14.42 -8.82 -17.83
N MET A 33 -13.70 -8.40 -16.81
CA MET A 33 -13.81 -7.07 -16.21
C MET A 33 -12.79 -6.10 -16.83
N THR A 34 -13.19 -4.85 -17.02
CA THR A 34 -12.24 -3.81 -17.44
C THR A 34 -11.29 -3.45 -16.31
N TYR A 35 -10.00 -3.48 -16.58
CA TYR A 35 -8.99 -3.08 -15.61
C TYR A 35 -8.91 -1.55 -15.52
N PRO A 36 -9.12 -0.95 -14.32
CA PRO A 36 -9.23 0.51 -14.18
C PRO A 36 -7.91 1.28 -14.17
N ASN A 37 -6.79 0.70 -14.54
CA ASN A 37 -5.47 1.32 -14.48
C ASN A 37 -5.13 1.90 -13.10
N TYR A 38 -5.18 1.05 -12.09
CA TYR A 38 -4.80 1.42 -10.72
C TYR A 38 -3.38 1.97 -10.67
N LYS A 39 -3.18 3.02 -9.86
CA LYS A 39 -1.87 3.58 -9.60
C LYS A 39 -1.19 2.79 -8.48
N PHE A 40 -0.11 2.11 -8.81
CA PHE A 40 0.68 1.33 -7.86
C PHE A 40 1.94 2.06 -7.43
N TYR A 41 2.22 1.98 -6.14
CA TYR A 41 3.51 2.33 -5.55
C TYR A 41 4.20 1.06 -5.05
N CYS A 42 5.50 0.96 -5.27
CA CYS A 42 6.28 -0.20 -4.90
C CYS A 42 7.24 0.13 -3.75
N THR A 43 6.99 -0.44 -2.59
CA THR A 43 7.87 -0.27 -1.43
C THR A 43 9.24 -0.93 -1.62
N CYS A 44 9.31 -2.03 -2.34
CA CYS A 44 10.58 -2.68 -2.68
C CYS A 44 11.47 -1.78 -3.54
N ARG A 45 10.90 -1.22 -4.59
CA ARG A 45 11.62 -0.31 -5.49
C ARG A 45 12.04 0.97 -4.78
N THR A 46 11.18 1.50 -3.93
CA THR A 46 11.47 2.70 -3.13
C THR A 46 12.55 2.41 -2.09
N SER A 47 12.52 1.24 -1.44
CA SER A 47 13.56 0.88 -0.47
C SER A 47 14.96 0.80 -1.10
N ARG A 48 15.03 0.32 -2.34
CA ARG A 48 16.30 0.31 -3.10
C ARG A 48 16.85 1.72 -3.32
N LYS A 49 15.97 2.69 -3.54
CA LYS A 49 16.37 4.10 -3.72
C LYS A 49 16.77 4.76 -2.40
N VAL A 50 16.04 4.47 -1.32
CA VAL A 50 16.23 5.12 -0.01
C VAL A 50 17.39 4.50 0.75
N PHE A 51 17.46 3.18 0.82
CA PHE A 51 18.45 2.46 1.63
C PHE A 51 19.62 1.91 0.81
N GLY A 52 19.41 1.65 -0.48
CA GLY A 52 20.45 1.17 -1.38
C GLY A 52 21.19 -0.05 -0.83
N LYS A 53 22.49 0.10 -0.70
CA LYS A 53 23.40 -0.97 -0.22
C LYS A 53 23.43 -1.11 1.31
N ASP A 54 22.74 -0.25 2.05
CA ASP A 54 22.69 -0.33 3.52
C ASP A 54 21.94 -1.57 4.01
N LEU A 55 21.14 -2.18 3.13
CA LEU A 55 20.43 -3.43 3.42
C LEU A 55 21.04 -4.60 2.64
N PRO A 56 21.13 -5.78 3.25
CA PRO A 56 21.64 -6.99 2.57
C PRO A 56 20.72 -7.45 1.44
N ASN A 57 19.44 -7.20 1.55
CA ASN A 57 18.42 -7.41 0.54
C ASN A 57 17.25 -6.44 0.76
N HIS A 58 16.29 -6.43 -0.15
CA HIS A 58 15.10 -5.59 -0.07
C HIS A 58 13.82 -6.42 0.04
N GLN A 59 13.89 -7.56 0.70
CA GLN A 59 12.74 -8.37 1.02
C GLN A 59 11.86 -7.66 2.06
N LEU A 60 10.58 -7.98 2.09
CA LEU A 60 9.61 -7.31 2.94
C LEU A 60 10.03 -7.28 4.41
N HIS A 61 10.42 -8.42 4.97
CA HIS A 61 10.82 -8.51 6.38
C HIS A 61 12.08 -7.68 6.69
N THR A 62 13.04 -7.64 5.77
CA THR A 62 14.28 -6.87 5.94
C THR A 62 14.00 -5.37 5.95
N VAL A 63 13.19 -4.91 5.01
CA VAL A 63 12.81 -3.49 4.93
C VAL A 63 11.92 -3.09 6.10
N ALA A 64 10.99 -3.95 6.49
CA ALA A 64 10.13 -3.72 7.66
C ALA A 64 10.94 -3.55 8.94
N GLU A 65 11.90 -4.44 9.19
CA GLU A 65 12.79 -4.37 10.33
C GLU A 65 13.61 -3.07 10.33
N ARG A 66 14.14 -2.68 9.18
CA ARG A 66 14.88 -1.40 9.02
C ARG A 66 14.00 -0.20 9.35
N CYS A 67 12.71 -0.28 9.06
CA CYS A 67 11.71 0.75 9.37
C CYS A 67 11.19 0.69 10.80
N GLY A 68 11.68 -0.23 11.62
CA GLY A 68 11.28 -0.39 13.01
C GLY A 68 10.00 -1.20 13.22
N TYR A 69 9.56 -1.93 12.19
CA TYR A 69 8.39 -2.81 12.27
C TYR A 69 8.84 -4.27 12.33
N ASN A 70 8.45 -4.97 13.40
CA ASN A 70 8.74 -6.39 13.54
C ASN A 70 7.66 -7.23 12.86
N LEU A 71 8.02 -7.92 11.79
CA LEU A 71 7.14 -8.81 11.05
C LEU A 71 7.22 -10.22 11.63
N GLU A 72 6.37 -10.51 12.61
CA GLU A 72 6.39 -11.80 13.31
C GLU A 72 5.77 -12.94 12.51
N ASN A 73 4.74 -12.66 11.73
CA ASN A 73 4.00 -13.65 10.95
C ASN A 73 4.31 -13.51 9.45
N HIS A 74 5.56 -13.69 9.10
CA HIS A 74 5.99 -13.66 7.70
C HIS A 74 5.21 -14.67 6.84
N HIS A 75 4.80 -14.27 5.64
CA HIS A 75 3.91 -15.00 4.71
C HIS A 75 2.43 -15.07 5.12
N HIS A 76 2.02 -14.42 6.18
CA HIS A 76 0.60 -14.19 6.45
C HIS A 76 0.14 -12.95 5.69
N ALA A 77 -0.87 -13.09 4.82
CA ALA A 77 -1.26 -12.02 3.88
C ALA A 77 -1.58 -10.68 4.56
N LEU A 78 -2.32 -10.71 5.66
CA LEU A 78 -2.66 -9.49 6.40
C LEU A 78 -1.42 -8.86 7.05
N ALA A 79 -0.58 -9.68 7.67
CA ALA A 79 0.65 -9.20 8.31
C ALA A 79 1.62 -8.58 7.29
N ASP A 80 1.75 -9.20 6.13
CA ASP A 80 2.57 -8.69 5.03
C ASP A 80 2.00 -7.37 4.48
N ALA A 81 0.69 -7.26 4.35
CA ALA A 81 0.02 -6.03 3.91
C ALA A 81 0.19 -4.89 4.92
N GLU A 82 0.06 -5.17 6.21
CA GLU A 82 0.30 -4.19 7.28
C GLU A 82 1.76 -3.71 7.31
N ALA A 83 2.71 -4.62 7.18
CA ALA A 83 4.12 -4.29 7.08
C ALA A 83 4.41 -3.40 5.87
N CYS A 84 3.84 -3.73 4.73
CA CYS A 84 3.96 -2.93 3.51
C CYS A 84 3.39 -1.52 3.70
N ALA A 85 2.25 -1.39 4.35
CA ALA A 85 1.64 -0.10 4.66
C ALA A 85 2.52 0.76 5.58
N GLN A 86 3.10 0.15 6.62
CA GLN A 86 4.03 0.84 7.53
C GLN A 86 5.27 1.35 6.81
N ILE A 87 5.86 0.52 5.96
CA ILE A 87 7.00 0.92 5.14
C ILE A 87 6.63 2.09 4.22
N ALA A 88 5.49 1.99 3.54
CA ALA A 88 5.02 3.02 2.62
C ALA A 88 4.87 4.39 3.29
N LEU A 89 4.32 4.42 4.50
CA LEU A 89 4.15 5.64 5.27
C LEU A 89 5.48 6.32 5.63
N LEU A 90 6.55 5.56 5.72
CA LEU A 90 7.87 6.07 6.10
C LEU A 90 8.74 6.48 4.92
N ILE A 91 8.69 5.73 3.82
CA ILE A 91 9.64 5.90 2.73
C ILE A 91 9.04 6.39 1.41
N ILE A 92 7.74 6.27 1.22
CA ILE A 92 7.07 6.82 0.04
C ILE A 92 6.68 8.27 0.37
N PRO A 93 7.20 9.26 -0.39
CA PRO A 93 6.79 10.64 -0.18
C PRO A 93 5.30 10.80 -0.48
N GLU A 94 4.61 11.57 0.35
CA GLU A 94 3.21 11.90 0.09
C GLU A 94 3.08 12.45 -1.34
N PRO A 95 2.11 11.98 -2.11
CA PRO A 95 1.84 12.59 -3.39
C PRO A 95 1.55 14.07 -3.16
N LYS A 96 2.26 14.93 -3.89
CA LYS A 96 1.98 16.37 -3.84
C LYS A 96 0.48 16.53 -4.00
N LYS A 97 -0.17 17.09 -2.98
CA LYS A 97 -1.61 17.34 -2.99
C LYS A 97 -1.96 17.98 -4.31
N ALA A 98 -2.63 17.24 -5.18
CA ALA A 98 -3.27 17.84 -6.33
C ALA A 98 -4.16 18.94 -5.77
N LYS A 99 -4.06 20.15 -6.32
CA LYS A 99 -4.93 21.26 -5.94
C LYS A 99 -6.33 20.71 -5.83
N PRO A 100 -7.08 21.00 -4.76
CA PRO A 100 -8.40 20.42 -4.58
C PRO A 100 -9.24 20.72 -5.81
N ALA A 101 -9.58 19.68 -6.55
CA ALA A 101 -10.63 19.79 -7.54
C ALA A 101 -11.88 20.22 -6.77
N LYS A 102 -12.38 21.39 -7.08
CA LYS A 102 -13.58 21.95 -6.46
C LYS A 102 -14.69 20.91 -6.52
N LYS A 103 -15.18 20.53 -5.35
CA LYS A 103 -16.30 19.63 -5.08
C LYS A 103 -16.03 18.14 -5.25
N ALA A 104 -15.30 17.56 -4.30
CA ALA A 104 -15.57 16.19 -3.93
C ALA A 104 -16.83 16.17 -3.06
N ASN A 105 -17.83 15.41 -3.50
CA ASN A 105 -19.00 15.13 -2.70
C ASN A 105 -18.59 14.52 -1.36
N LYS A 106 -19.29 14.91 -0.31
CA LYS A 106 -19.00 14.63 1.09
C LYS A 106 -19.11 13.16 1.52
N ASP A 107 -19.26 12.21 0.60
CA ASP A 107 -19.61 10.82 0.93
C ASP A 107 -18.46 9.82 0.76
N THR A 108 -17.23 10.26 0.80
CA THR A 108 -16.11 9.33 0.82
C THR A 108 -15.73 8.97 2.26
N HIS A 109 -16.52 8.11 2.89
CA HIS A 109 -16.14 7.38 4.09
C HIS A 109 -15.11 6.25 3.83
N VAL A 110 -14.35 6.35 2.75
CA VAL A 110 -13.33 5.36 2.41
C VAL A 110 -12.22 5.32 3.46
N GLY A 111 -11.91 6.45 4.09
CA GLY A 111 -10.99 6.52 5.22
C GLY A 111 -11.48 5.72 6.43
N ASP A 112 -12.76 5.83 6.77
CA ASP A 112 -13.37 5.13 7.90
C ASP A 112 -13.45 3.62 7.65
N LEU A 113 -13.71 3.20 6.40
CA LEU A 113 -13.69 1.79 6.02
C LEU A 113 -12.28 1.19 6.08
N PHE A 114 -11.28 1.96 5.73
CA PHE A 114 -9.87 1.56 5.86
C PHE A 114 -9.47 1.45 7.33
N ASP A 115 -9.87 2.40 8.17
CA ASP A 115 -9.61 2.39 9.61
C ASP A 115 -10.32 1.23 10.31
N SER A 116 -11.48 0.81 9.82
CA SER A 116 -12.19 -0.35 10.36
C SER A 116 -11.61 -1.70 9.91
N LEU A 117 -10.87 -1.73 8.80
CA LEU A 117 -10.19 -2.92 8.28
C LEU A 117 -8.77 -3.09 8.84
N ILE A 118 -8.16 -2.00 9.29
CA ILE A 118 -6.84 -2.03 9.94
C ILE A 118 -7.07 -2.22 11.44
N PRO A 119 -6.46 -3.24 12.08
CA PRO A 119 -6.52 -3.38 13.52
C PRO A 119 -6.06 -2.09 14.20
N GLN A 120 -6.84 -1.61 15.15
CA GLN A 120 -6.63 -0.32 15.84
C GLN A 120 -5.29 -0.19 16.59
N THR A 121 -4.51 -1.24 16.59
CA THR A 121 -3.17 -1.27 17.18
C THR A 121 -2.11 -0.57 16.33
N VAL A 122 -2.42 -0.23 15.09
CA VAL A 122 -1.53 0.55 14.23
C VAL A 122 -1.83 2.03 14.42
N THR A 123 -1.50 2.55 15.57
CA THR A 123 -1.48 3.99 15.78
C THR A 123 -0.27 4.56 15.08
N VAL A 124 -0.46 5.08 13.89
CA VAL A 124 0.56 5.91 13.26
C VAL A 124 0.69 7.16 14.10
N LYS A 125 1.65 7.17 15.01
CA LYS A 125 2.07 8.43 15.61
C LYS A 125 2.60 9.31 14.48
N LYS A 126 1.83 10.32 14.11
CA LYS A 126 2.34 11.42 13.31
C LYS A 126 3.50 12.02 14.11
N THR A 127 4.69 11.62 13.81
CA THR A 127 5.88 12.39 14.17
C THR A 127 5.85 13.64 13.33
N LYS A 128 5.67 14.75 14.00
CA LYS A 128 5.85 16.07 13.39
C LYS A 128 7.26 16.22 12.85
#